data_f2c62ec4b47913d275288a171c1df196
#
_entry.id   f2c62ec4b47913d275288a171c1df196
#
_cell.length_a   1.000
_cell.length_b   1.000
_cell.length_c   1.000
_cell.angle_alpha   90.00
_cell.angle_beta   90.00
_cell.angle_gamma   90.00
#
_symmetry.space_group_name_H-M   'P 1'
#
loop_
_entity.id
_entity.type
_entity.pdbx_description
1 polymer ?
#
loop_
_entity_poly.entity_id
_entity_poly.type
_entity_poly.pdbx_seq_one_letter_code
_entity_poly.pdbx_strand_id
1 'polypeptide(L)'
;MAFSRRMLCVVLIACAPLLRSGPVVESPRPNVLLIVADDHGTDALGCYGNPAIRTPHLDALAREGIRFTQAFCTTSSCSPSRSVILTGLQGHHNGMYGLQHQVHHFQSFDTVTSLPQRLAKAGYRTGRVGKFHLAPESVFKFETVLSGGMANDPESIGRSPVEMVEAVHGFLTTNDPRPFFLYFATDDPHRANAILPNGRPTFATYPKPNRFGNRPQGYPGITPVVYTKEEVIVPPHLPDTPECRSELAEYYQSVSRLDQGVGQLLESLKASGKYDNTLIIYISDNGQAFPGAKTTLYDPGIRLPCIIRSPRQPRMGIVEDAMISWVDLAPTILDFVGAPQPKDQIDGRSFRPALEGGKLKGWDEVYASHNLHEITMYYPMRMVRTRRYKLIWNIANGLTYPSALDLIESPTWISAEKTGTGIYGRRRIDDFLHRPRFELYDLQRDPDEVVNLADDPASQAVRNELIAKLKAFQSRTQDPWINKWNYE
;
A
#
# COMPACT_ATOMS: atom_id res chain seq x y z
N MET A 1 -89.00 -44.71 -12.96
CA MET A 1 -88.66 -44.04 -11.67
C MET A 1 -87.12 -43.83 -11.68
N ALA A 2 -86.66 -42.58 -11.93
CA ALA A 2 -85.25 -42.24 -12.01
C ALA A 2 -84.92 -41.28 -10.86
N PHE A 3 -84.07 -41.68 -9.93
CA PHE A 3 -83.58 -40.87 -8.85
C PHE A 3 -82.28 -40.13 -9.29
N SER A 4 -82.39 -38.80 -9.41
CA SER A 4 -81.28 -37.92 -9.66
C SER A 4 -80.53 -37.67 -8.35
N ARG A 5 -79.24 -38.04 -8.30
CA ARG A 5 -78.28 -37.66 -7.23
C ARG A 5 -77.62 -36.29 -7.56
N ARG A 6 -77.93 -35.25 -6.84
CA ARG A 6 -77.20 -33.99 -6.89
C ARG A 6 -75.91 -34.11 -6.06
N MET A 7 -74.79 -33.89 -6.70
CA MET A 7 -73.47 -33.87 -6.10
C MET A 7 -73.20 -32.42 -5.61
N LEU A 8 -73.02 -32.25 -4.31
CA LEU A 8 -72.69 -30.96 -3.70
C LEU A 8 -71.15 -30.76 -3.70
N CYS A 9 -70.63 -29.84 -4.56
CA CYS A 9 -69.24 -29.45 -4.52
C CYS A 9 -69.03 -28.42 -3.39
N VAL A 10 -68.31 -28.81 -2.34
CA VAL A 10 -67.82 -27.91 -1.33
C VAL A 10 -66.47 -27.34 -1.82
N VAL A 11 -66.43 -26.04 -2.12
CA VAL A 11 -65.21 -25.31 -2.45
C VAL A 11 -64.60 -24.87 -1.12
N LEU A 12 -63.49 -25.50 -0.72
CA LEU A 12 -62.64 -25.07 0.37
C LEU A 12 -61.75 -23.93 -0.12
N ILE A 13 -62.05 -22.71 0.26
CA ILE A 13 -61.20 -21.55 0.08
C ILE A 13 -60.06 -21.61 1.14
N ALA A 14 -58.88 -22.03 0.76
CA ALA A 14 -57.72 -21.99 1.59
C ALA A 14 -57.23 -20.53 1.69
N CYS A 15 -57.47 -19.86 2.82
CA CYS A 15 -56.82 -18.60 3.13
C CYS A 15 -55.34 -18.85 3.46
N ALA A 16 -54.46 -18.58 2.52
CA ALA A 16 -53.03 -18.52 2.79
C ALA A 16 -52.73 -17.24 3.62
N PRO A 17 -51.97 -17.31 4.72
CA PRO A 17 -51.58 -16.11 5.46
C PRO A 17 -50.60 -15.28 4.61
N LEU A 18 -50.97 -14.05 4.31
CA LEU A 18 -50.07 -13.03 3.79
C LEU A 18 -49.00 -12.77 4.84
N LEU A 19 -47.81 -13.37 4.66
CA LEU A 19 -46.59 -12.97 5.36
C LEU A 19 -46.31 -11.51 4.99
N ARG A 20 -46.70 -10.58 5.86
CA ARG A 20 -46.22 -9.20 5.79
C ARG A 20 -44.70 -9.25 6.00
N SER A 21 -43.94 -9.01 4.93
CA SER A 21 -42.53 -8.66 5.04
C SER A 21 -42.46 -7.42 5.91
N GLY A 22 -41.92 -7.55 7.11
CA GLY A 22 -41.58 -6.40 7.96
C GLY A 22 -40.63 -5.47 7.19
N PRO A 23 -40.53 -4.19 7.62
CA PRO A 23 -39.58 -3.28 6.97
C PRO A 23 -38.22 -3.92 6.98
N VAL A 24 -37.59 -4.05 5.78
CA VAL A 24 -36.18 -4.42 5.65
C VAL A 24 -35.42 -3.32 6.38
N VAL A 25 -34.93 -3.62 7.58
CA VAL A 25 -34.00 -2.73 8.28
C VAL A 25 -32.71 -2.77 7.45
N GLU A 26 -32.54 -1.75 6.63
CA GLU A 26 -31.32 -1.58 5.86
C GLU A 26 -30.15 -1.54 6.85
N SER A 27 -29.23 -2.49 6.74
CA SER A 27 -28.04 -2.52 7.59
C SER A 27 -27.30 -1.19 7.43
N PRO A 28 -26.88 -0.54 8.54
CA PRO A 28 -26.20 0.74 8.44
C PRO A 28 -24.97 0.62 7.52
N ARG A 29 -24.80 1.60 6.64
CA ARG A 29 -23.63 1.63 5.72
C ARG A 29 -22.34 1.52 6.53
N PRO A 30 -21.38 0.67 6.10
CA PRO A 30 -20.16 0.43 6.86
C PRO A 30 -19.26 1.66 6.89
N ASN A 31 -18.56 1.86 8.00
CA ASN A 31 -17.44 2.78 8.07
C ASN A 31 -16.24 2.22 7.31
N VAL A 32 -15.27 3.08 6.99
CA VAL A 32 -14.01 2.69 6.36
C VAL A 32 -12.85 3.29 7.15
N LEU A 33 -11.94 2.42 7.59
CA LEU A 33 -10.67 2.79 8.20
C LEU A 33 -9.54 2.31 7.27
N LEU A 34 -8.84 3.25 6.65
CA LEU A 34 -7.67 3.00 5.82
C LEU A 34 -6.40 3.38 6.56
N ILE A 35 -5.64 2.38 7.00
CA ILE A 35 -4.36 2.53 7.69
C ILE A 35 -3.24 2.37 6.67
N VAL A 36 -2.40 3.40 6.52
CA VAL A 36 -1.30 3.40 5.57
C VAL A 36 0.02 3.62 6.31
N ALA A 37 0.84 2.58 6.35
CA ALA A 37 2.22 2.67 6.83
C ALA A 37 3.11 3.31 5.75
N ASP A 38 4.24 3.86 6.16
CA ASP A 38 5.22 4.49 5.29
C ASP A 38 6.49 3.63 5.19
N ASP A 39 6.80 3.12 4.00
CA ASP A 39 7.98 2.25 3.75
C ASP A 39 7.93 0.88 4.48
N HIS A 40 6.77 0.24 4.63
CA HIS A 40 6.66 -1.05 5.33
C HIS A 40 6.69 -2.25 4.36
N GLY A 41 7.79 -2.99 4.37
CA GLY A 41 7.96 -4.22 3.58
C GLY A 41 7.30 -5.45 4.20
N THR A 42 6.91 -6.44 3.39
CA THR A 42 6.36 -7.72 3.85
C THR A 42 7.32 -8.49 4.76
N ASP A 43 8.63 -8.34 4.55
CA ASP A 43 9.68 -9.04 5.33
C ASP A 43 9.73 -8.62 6.80
N ALA A 44 9.04 -7.54 7.17
CA ALA A 44 8.99 -7.03 8.53
C ALA A 44 7.61 -7.21 9.19
N LEU A 45 6.97 -8.38 9.00
CA LEU A 45 5.69 -8.74 9.60
C LEU A 45 5.62 -10.22 9.97
N GLY A 46 5.15 -10.51 11.19
CA GLY A 46 4.98 -11.89 11.67
C GLY A 46 4.03 -12.71 10.81
N CYS A 47 2.85 -12.15 10.47
CA CYS A 47 1.86 -12.82 9.63
C CYS A 47 2.31 -13.04 8.17
N TYR A 48 3.39 -12.41 7.71
CA TYR A 48 4.04 -12.66 6.42
C TYR A 48 5.26 -13.56 6.53
N GLY A 49 5.56 -14.12 7.72
CA GLY A 49 6.54 -15.17 7.88
C GLY A 49 7.86 -14.76 8.57
N ASN A 50 7.95 -13.55 9.12
CA ASN A 50 9.12 -13.15 9.92
C ASN A 50 8.92 -13.51 11.40
N PRO A 51 9.61 -14.54 11.93
CA PRO A 51 9.43 -14.97 13.32
C PRO A 51 10.15 -14.09 14.34
N ALA A 52 11.06 -13.21 13.90
CA ALA A 52 11.88 -12.39 14.80
C ALA A 52 11.17 -11.09 15.20
N ILE A 53 10.36 -10.53 14.30
CA ILE A 53 9.69 -9.27 14.55
C ILE A 53 8.42 -9.43 15.40
N ARG A 54 8.15 -8.45 16.24
CA ARG A 54 6.98 -8.45 17.15
C ARG A 54 5.91 -7.53 16.61
N THR A 55 4.89 -8.12 15.94
CA THR A 55 3.75 -7.42 15.36
C THR A 55 2.42 -8.09 15.77
N PRO A 56 2.16 -8.28 17.08
CA PRO A 56 1.03 -9.07 17.54
C PRO A 56 -0.34 -8.53 17.15
N HIS A 57 -0.50 -7.20 17.00
CA HIS A 57 -1.77 -6.58 16.66
C HIS A 57 -2.09 -6.70 15.16
N LEU A 58 -1.10 -6.52 14.29
CA LEU A 58 -1.24 -6.76 12.85
C LEU A 58 -1.41 -8.26 12.56
N ASP A 59 -0.72 -9.12 13.30
CA ASP A 59 -0.90 -10.57 13.20
C ASP A 59 -2.30 -11.00 13.65
N ALA A 60 -2.86 -10.35 14.67
CA ALA A 60 -4.24 -10.56 15.11
C ALA A 60 -5.23 -10.08 14.04
N LEU A 61 -5.03 -8.90 13.47
CA LEU A 61 -5.85 -8.39 12.38
C LEU A 61 -5.84 -9.33 11.17
N ALA A 62 -4.69 -9.93 10.84
CA ALA A 62 -4.58 -10.91 9.76
C ALA A 62 -5.32 -12.23 10.10
N ARG A 63 -5.30 -12.67 11.36
CA ARG A 63 -6.07 -13.83 11.82
C ARG A 63 -7.58 -13.58 11.81
N GLU A 64 -8.01 -12.36 12.09
CA GLU A 64 -9.44 -11.98 12.05
C GLU A 64 -9.92 -11.66 10.63
N GLY A 65 -9.03 -11.27 9.72
CA GLY A 65 -9.34 -10.74 8.41
C GLY A 65 -8.89 -11.61 7.23
N ILE A 66 -8.53 -10.93 6.16
CA ILE A 66 -8.05 -11.45 4.89
C ILE A 66 -6.63 -10.93 4.69
N ARG A 67 -5.65 -11.80 4.51
CA ARG A 67 -4.28 -11.46 4.19
C ARG A 67 -4.02 -11.73 2.71
N PHE A 68 -3.75 -10.68 1.94
CA PHE A 68 -3.35 -10.81 0.55
C PHE A 68 -1.86 -11.10 0.46
N THR A 69 -1.47 -12.15 -0.27
CA THR A 69 -0.07 -12.53 -0.48
C THR A 69 0.55 -11.89 -1.72
N GLN A 70 -0.30 -11.38 -2.61
CA GLN A 70 0.07 -10.79 -3.89
C GLN A 70 -0.61 -9.41 -4.06
N ALA A 71 -0.21 -8.45 -3.21
CA ALA A 71 -0.70 -7.09 -3.26
C ALA A 71 0.45 -6.13 -3.61
N PHE A 72 0.21 -5.18 -4.52
CA PHE A 72 1.27 -4.39 -5.13
C PHE A 72 0.94 -2.90 -5.15
N CYS A 73 1.92 -2.03 -4.87
CA CYS A 73 1.79 -0.63 -5.27
C CYS A 73 2.05 -0.48 -6.77
N THR A 74 1.49 0.57 -7.35
CA THR A 74 1.71 0.92 -8.76
C THR A 74 2.98 1.74 -8.97
N THR A 75 3.48 2.36 -7.92
CA THR A 75 4.72 3.15 -7.93
C THR A 75 5.37 3.06 -6.56
N SER A 76 6.63 2.65 -6.52
CA SER A 76 7.39 2.53 -5.26
C SER A 76 7.97 3.88 -4.85
N SER A 77 7.08 4.82 -4.50
CA SER A 77 7.41 6.18 -4.08
C SER A 77 6.21 6.80 -3.36
N CYS A 78 6.44 7.48 -2.24
CA CYS A 78 5.41 7.92 -1.30
C CYS A 78 4.26 8.71 -1.94
N SER A 79 4.52 9.94 -2.44
CA SER A 79 3.44 10.79 -3.01
C SER A 79 2.76 10.15 -4.22
N PRO A 80 3.48 9.57 -5.20
CA PRO A 80 2.86 8.88 -6.32
C PRO A 80 1.97 7.71 -5.88
N SER A 81 2.45 6.85 -4.97
CA SER A 81 1.66 5.72 -4.48
C SER A 81 0.40 6.18 -3.73
N ARG A 82 0.54 7.14 -2.81
CA ARG A 82 -0.59 7.70 -2.04
C ARG A 82 -1.64 8.36 -2.93
N SER A 83 -1.21 9.02 -4.02
CA SER A 83 -2.14 9.57 -5.01
C SER A 83 -2.94 8.49 -5.72
N VAL A 84 -2.31 7.37 -6.09
CA VAL A 84 -2.99 6.22 -6.69
C VAL A 84 -3.99 5.59 -5.71
N ILE A 85 -3.59 5.38 -4.45
CA ILE A 85 -4.46 4.85 -3.39
C ILE A 85 -5.74 5.69 -3.24
N LEU A 86 -5.62 7.02 -3.25
CA LEU A 86 -6.74 7.92 -3.03
C LEU A 86 -7.47 8.37 -4.30
N THR A 87 -7.05 7.93 -5.49
CA THR A 87 -7.75 8.28 -6.74
C THR A 87 -8.27 7.08 -7.51
N GLY A 88 -7.59 5.92 -7.40
CA GLY A 88 -7.84 4.77 -8.27
C GLY A 88 -7.35 4.99 -9.71
N LEU A 89 -6.45 5.96 -9.91
CA LEU A 89 -5.85 6.32 -11.19
C LEU A 89 -4.35 6.03 -11.19
N GLN A 90 -3.81 5.57 -12.30
CA GLN A 90 -2.37 5.44 -12.50
C GLN A 90 -1.67 6.81 -12.36
N GLY A 91 -0.40 6.83 -11.97
CA GLY A 91 0.34 8.07 -11.75
C GLY A 91 0.36 9.02 -12.97
N HIS A 92 0.39 8.47 -14.18
CA HIS A 92 0.33 9.28 -15.40
C HIS A 92 -1.06 9.87 -15.70
N HIS A 93 -2.14 9.25 -15.18
CA HIS A 93 -3.50 9.80 -15.27
C HIS A 93 -3.81 10.81 -14.17
N ASN A 94 -3.23 10.65 -12.99
CA ASN A 94 -3.49 11.59 -11.89
C ASN A 94 -2.47 12.75 -11.82
N GLY A 95 -1.32 12.66 -12.52
CA GLY A 95 -0.31 13.71 -12.61
C GLY A 95 0.77 13.68 -11.52
N MET A 96 0.66 12.82 -10.51
CA MET A 96 1.64 12.74 -9.42
C MET A 96 2.85 11.91 -9.83
N TYR A 97 3.82 12.53 -10.49
CA TYR A 97 4.99 11.85 -11.04
C TYR A 97 6.16 11.67 -10.06
N GLY A 98 6.20 12.44 -8.98
CA GLY A 98 7.26 12.43 -7.97
C GLY A 98 6.77 12.99 -6.63
N LEU A 99 7.71 13.30 -5.71
CA LEU A 99 7.42 13.77 -4.36
C LEU A 99 6.80 15.16 -4.34
N GLN A 100 5.88 15.39 -3.39
CA GLN A 100 5.14 16.64 -3.27
C GLN A 100 5.91 17.73 -2.51
N HIS A 101 6.73 17.37 -1.52
CA HIS A 101 7.28 18.32 -0.55
C HIS A 101 8.48 19.13 -1.05
N GLN A 102 8.76 20.25 -0.38
CA GLN A 102 9.92 21.12 -0.61
C GLN A 102 10.08 21.53 -2.09
N VAL A 103 11.30 21.41 -2.62
CA VAL A 103 11.66 21.79 -4.00
C VAL A 103 11.08 20.88 -5.07
N HIS A 104 10.54 19.73 -4.70
CA HIS A 104 10.03 18.74 -5.66
C HIS A 104 8.69 19.17 -6.26
N HIS A 105 7.74 19.64 -5.45
CA HIS A 105 6.46 20.26 -5.81
C HIS A 105 5.59 19.50 -6.83
N PHE A 106 5.72 18.16 -6.92
CA PHE A 106 4.81 17.41 -7.76
C PHE A 106 3.38 17.42 -7.19
N GLN A 107 2.40 17.49 -8.06
CA GLN A 107 0.99 17.52 -7.68
C GLN A 107 0.11 16.82 -8.72
N SER A 108 -1.05 16.36 -8.26
CA SER A 108 -2.06 15.79 -9.16
C SER A 108 -2.75 16.88 -10.00
N PHE A 109 -3.32 16.47 -11.13
CA PHE A 109 -4.10 17.38 -11.96
C PHE A 109 -5.37 17.85 -11.24
N ASP A 110 -5.75 19.10 -11.37
CA ASP A 110 -6.93 19.69 -10.74
C ASP A 110 -8.25 19.06 -11.18
N THR A 111 -8.26 18.38 -12.33
CA THR A 111 -9.42 17.67 -12.88
C THR A 111 -9.72 16.35 -12.18
N VAL A 112 -8.79 15.86 -11.36
CA VAL A 112 -8.94 14.59 -10.65
C VAL A 112 -9.91 14.72 -9.48
N THR A 113 -10.79 13.75 -9.30
CA THR A 113 -11.66 13.64 -8.12
C THR A 113 -11.21 12.48 -7.26
N SER A 114 -10.81 12.75 -6.02
CA SER A 114 -10.26 11.76 -5.11
C SER A 114 -11.34 10.95 -4.35
N LEU A 115 -10.92 9.82 -3.77
CA LEU A 115 -11.76 8.97 -2.93
C LEU A 115 -12.43 9.72 -1.76
N PRO A 116 -11.74 10.56 -0.96
CA PRO A 116 -12.40 11.31 0.10
C PRO A 116 -13.49 12.25 -0.42
N GLN A 117 -13.29 12.93 -1.56
CA GLN A 117 -14.32 13.77 -2.16
C GLN A 117 -15.53 12.96 -2.64
N ARG A 118 -15.30 11.77 -3.23
CA ARG A 118 -16.38 10.86 -3.68
C ARG A 118 -17.18 10.32 -2.50
N LEU A 119 -16.49 9.94 -1.43
CA LEU A 119 -17.14 9.46 -0.20
C LEU A 119 -17.91 10.58 0.51
N ALA A 120 -17.38 11.79 0.57
CA ALA A 120 -18.11 12.95 1.10
C ALA A 120 -19.40 13.21 0.32
N LYS A 121 -19.35 13.17 -1.02
CA LYS A 121 -20.54 13.26 -1.89
C LYS A 121 -21.53 12.11 -1.64
N ALA A 122 -21.04 10.94 -1.25
CA ALA A 122 -21.88 9.80 -0.87
C ALA A 122 -22.40 9.88 0.59
N GLY A 123 -22.16 10.98 1.29
CA GLY A 123 -22.65 11.22 2.65
C GLY A 123 -21.79 10.63 3.76
N TYR A 124 -20.49 10.38 3.50
CA TYR A 124 -19.52 10.00 4.51
C TYR A 124 -18.90 11.23 5.16
N ARG A 125 -18.63 11.18 6.45
CA ARG A 125 -17.68 12.07 7.11
C ARG A 125 -16.28 11.61 6.70
N THR A 126 -15.40 12.53 6.32
CA THR A 126 -14.03 12.18 5.93
C THR A 126 -13.03 12.86 6.84
N GLY A 127 -12.11 12.07 7.41
CA GLY A 127 -11.05 12.55 8.30
C GLY A 127 -9.68 12.01 7.91
N ARG A 128 -8.63 12.81 8.16
CA ARG A 128 -7.25 12.37 8.00
C ARG A 128 -6.38 12.74 9.21
N VAL A 129 -5.40 11.88 9.50
CA VAL A 129 -4.39 12.11 10.52
C VAL A 129 -3.04 11.58 10.05
N GLY A 130 -1.95 12.24 10.47
CA GLY A 130 -0.58 11.85 10.17
C GLY A 130 -0.11 12.23 8.78
N LYS A 131 0.71 11.38 8.15
CA LYS A 131 1.34 11.66 6.86
C LYS A 131 0.33 11.82 5.73
N PHE A 132 0.36 12.96 5.08
CA PHE A 132 -0.49 13.21 3.92
C PHE A 132 0.28 13.16 2.60
N HIS A 133 1.25 14.06 2.43
CA HIS A 133 2.24 14.07 1.36
C HIS A 133 1.64 14.13 -0.06
N LEU A 134 0.52 14.84 -0.24
CA LEU A 134 -0.23 14.98 -1.49
C LEU A 134 -0.60 16.43 -1.76
N ALA A 135 -0.67 16.80 -3.04
CA ALA A 135 -1.13 18.08 -3.52
C ALA A 135 -1.87 17.93 -4.87
N PRO A 136 -2.72 18.92 -5.26
CA PRO A 136 -3.17 20.03 -4.43
C PRO A 136 -4.21 19.58 -3.39
N GLU A 137 -4.35 20.34 -2.32
CA GLU A 137 -5.33 20.00 -1.26
C GLU A 137 -6.78 20.07 -1.76
N SER A 138 -7.04 20.89 -2.78
CA SER A 138 -8.34 20.98 -3.45
C SER A 138 -8.79 19.64 -4.05
N VAL A 139 -7.86 18.83 -4.55
CA VAL A 139 -8.13 17.49 -5.11
C VAL A 139 -8.29 16.45 -3.98
N PHE A 140 -7.45 16.50 -2.95
CA PHE A 140 -7.45 15.52 -1.86
C PHE A 140 -8.15 16.05 -0.59
N LYS A 141 -9.28 16.73 -0.77
CA LYS A 141 -9.99 17.39 0.32
C LYS A 141 -10.67 16.40 1.25
N PHE A 142 -10.34 16.49 2.55
CA PHE A 142 -11.06 15.86 3.65
C PHE A 142 -11.91 16.91 4.39
N GLU A 143 -13.04 16.50 4.97
CA GLU A 143 -13.87 17.40 5.81
C GLU A 143 -13.11 17.82 7.09
N THR A 144 -12.32 16.89 7.66
CA THR A 144 -11.59 17.11 8.90
C THR A 144 -10.12 16.73 8.75
N VAL A 145 -9.23 17.67 9.07
CA VAL A 145 -7.79 17.43 9.24
C VAL A 145 -7.52 17.39 10.74
N LEU A 146 -7.25 16.19 11.26
CA LEU A 146 -7.12 15.97 12.70
C LEU A 146 -5.72 16.31 13.20
N SER A 147 -4.70 15.95 12.43
CA SER A 147 -3.31 16.38 12.59
C SER A 147 -2.50 16.03 11.35
N GLY A 148 -1.38 16.71 11.12
CA GLY A 148 -0.44 16.44 10.04
C GLY A 148 0.85 15.80 10.55
N GLY A 149 1.54 15.03 9.70
CA GLY A 149 2.85 14.44 9.95
C GLY A 149 3.83 14.76 8.83
N MET A 150 5.11 14.83 9.15
CA MET A 150 6.23 14.99 8.21
C MET A 150 7.21 13.84 8.39
N ALA A 151 7.27 12.90 7.43
CA ALA A 151 7.99 11.63 7.57
C ALA A 151 9.47 11.76 7.96
N ASN A 152 10.15 12.77 7.44
CA ASN A 152 11.57 13.00 7.75
C ASN A 152 11.79 13.62 9.12
N ASP A 153 10.75 14.20 9.75
CA ASP A 153 10.85 14.80 11.06
C ASP A 153 10.78 13.72 12.15
N PRO A 154 11.83 13.60 12.99
CA PRO A 154 11.82 12.66 14.10
C PRO A 154 10.81 13.02 15.21
N GLU A 155 10.33 14.26 15.24
CA GLU A 155 9.32 14.75 16.20
C GLU A 155 7.90 14.73 15.63
N SER A 156 7.71 14.23 14.39
CA SER A 156 6.40 14.16 13.74
C SER A 156 5.40 13.35 14.56
N ILE A 157 4.16 13.83 14.64
CA ILE A 157 3.04 13.07 15.25
C ILE A 157 2.83 11.71 14.56
N GLY A 158 3.13 11.60 13.27
CA GLY A 158 3.01 10.35 12.52
C GLY A 158 3.94 9.22 13.01
N ARG A 159 4.91 9.54 13.91
CA ARG A 159 5.75 8.57 14.62
C ARG A 159 5.27 8.28 16.05
N SER A 160 4.26 9.00 16.51
CA SER A 160 3.64 8.82 17.81
C SER A 160 2.21 8.26 17.65
N PRO A 161 2.08 6.95 17.38
CA PRO A 161 0.81 6.39 16.95
C PRO A 161 -0.27 6.48 18.02
N VAL A 162 0.09 6.55 19.31
CA VAL A 162 -0.87 6.74 20.42
C VAL A 162 -1.43 8.16 20.40
N GLU A 163 -0.58 9.18 20.21
CA GLU A 163 -1.04 10.56 20.07
C GLU A 163 -1.90 10.74 18.81
N MET A 164 -1.60 9.99 17.72
CA MET A 164 -2.49 9.93 16.57
C MET A 164 -3.87 9.35 16.92
N VAL A 165 -3.93 8.30 17.76
CA VAL A 165 -5.19 7.70 18.23
C VAL A 165 -5.97 8.69 19.12
N GLU A 166 -5.28 9.43 19.98
CA GLU A 166 -5.91 10.51 20.78
C GLU A 166 -6.48 11.60 19.88
N ALA A 167 -5.76 12.02 18.84
CA ALA A 167 -6.23 13.01 17.88
C ALA A 167 -7.50 12.58 17.14
N VAL A 168 -7.69 11.28 16.87
CA VAL A 168 -8.89 10.77 16.19
C VAL A 168 -10.03 10.42 17.15
N HIS A 169 -9.82 10.45 18.46
CA HIS A 169 -10.82 10.01 19.43
C HIS A 169 -12.16 10.73 19.27
N GLY A 170 -12.18 12.05 19.21
CA GLY A 170 -13.39 12.85 19.00
C GLY A 170 -14.09 12.56 17.66
N PHE A 171 -13.32 12.27 16.62
CA PHE A 171 -13.84 11.87 15.32
C PHE A 171 -14.52 10.49 15.37
N LEU A 172 -13.99 9.54 16.13
CA LEU A 172 -14.57 8.20 16.28
C LEU A 172 -15.79 8.19 17.19
N THR A 173 -15.83 9.01 18.25
CA THR A 173 -16.86 8.97 19.30
C THR A 173 -18.02 9.94 19.09
N THR A 174 -17.94 10.81 18.07
CA THR A 174 -19.05 11.76 17.79
C THR A 174 -20.38 11.07 17.55
N ASN A 175 -21.47 11.78 17.90
CA ASN A 175 -22.87 11.36 17.68
C ASN A 175 -23.36 11.61 16.24
N ASP A 176 -22.49 12.05 15.31
CA ASP A 176 -22.87 12.20 13.90
C ASP A 176 -23.29 10.84 13.32
N PRO A 177 -24.54 10.70 12.82
CA PRO A 177 -25.06 9.43 12.33
C PRO A 177 -24.46 8.98 10.99
N ARG A 178 -23.74 9.86 10.30
CA ARG A 178 -23.08 9.52 9.03
C ARG A 178 -21.99 8.50 9.24
N PRO A 179 -21.83 7.51 8.35
CA PRO A 179 -20.64 6.65 8.35
C PRO A 179 -19.38 7.49 8.09
N PHE A 180 -18.22 6.99 8.49
CA PHE A 180 -16.96 7.70 8.28
C PHE A 180 -16.02 7.00 7.31
N PHE A 181 -15.16 7.79 6.68
CA PHE A 181 -13.90 7.39 6.08
C PHE A 181 -12.75 8.05 6.84
N LEU A 182 -11.94 7.26 7.53
CA LEU A 182 -10.75 7.73 8.22
C LEU A 182 -9.48 7.23 7.50
N TYR A 183 -8.65 8.18 7.05
CA TYR A 183 -7.32 7.95 6.53
C TYR A 183 -6.31 8.14 7.66
N PHE A 184 -5.83 7.03 8.21
CA PHE A 184 -4.85 6.98 9.29
C PHE A 184 -3.50 6.60 8.71
N ALA A 185 -2.60 7.59 8.52
CA ALA A 185 -1.35 7.40 7.82
C ALA A 185 -0.15 7.71 8.73
N THR A 186 0.64 6.69 9.06
CA THR A 186 1.82 6.84 9.91
C THR A 186 3.02 7.33 9.11
N ASP A 187 4.00 7.93 9.80
CA ASP A 187 5.33 8.15 9.24
C ASP A 187 6.24 6.93 9.48
N ASP A 188 5.89 6.06 10.41
CA ASP A 188 6.60 4.81 10.63
C ASP A 188 6.23 3.76 9.57
N PRO A 189 7.22 2.92 9.20
CA PRO A 189 8.63 2.89 9.61
C PRO A 189 9.61 3.64 8.67
N HIS A 190 9.22 4.75 8.06
CA HIS A 190 10.09 5.59 7.21
C HIS A 190 11.34 6.06 7.97
N ARG A 191 12.45 6.26 7.25
CA ARG A 191 13.66 6.88 7.83
C ARG A 191 13.38 8.27 8.35
N ALA A 192 14.00 8.62 9.48
CA ALA A 192 14.08 9.98 9.99
C ALA A 192 15.39 10.63 9.57
N ASN A 193 15.45 11.94 9.48
CA ASN A 193 16.68 12.66 9.24
C ASN A 193 17.18 13.41 10.50
N ALA A 194 18.45 13.68 10.55
CA ALA A 194 19.02 14.70 11.45
C ALA A 194 19.21 16.00 10.69
N ILE A 195 19.21 17.11 11.40
CA ILE A 195 19.56 18.42 10.85
C ILE A 195 20.98 18.78 11.29
N LEU A 196 21.86 18.95 10.32
CA LEU A 196 23.24 19.39 10.57
C LEU A 196 23.27 20.84 11.06
N PRO A 197 24.37 21.28 11.72
CA PRO A 197 24.53 22.68 12.17
C PRO A 197 24.37 23.74 11.06
N ASN A 198 24.62 23.36 9.81
CA ASN A 198 24.44 24.23 8.63
C ASN A 198 22.99 24.22 8.08
N GLY A 199 22.04 23.60 8.78
CA GLY A 199 20.64 23.50 8.38
C GLY A 199 20.32 22.44 7.32
N ARG A 200 21.32 21.66 6.84
CA ARG A 200 21.07 20.59 5.86
C ARG A 200 20.53 19.33 6.54
N PRO A 201 19.52 18.69 5.99
CA PRO A 201 19.14 17.36 6.42
C PRO A 201 20.20 16.33 6.03
N THR A 202 20.35 15.28 6.83
CA THR A 202 21.23 14.13 6.54
C THR A 202 20.64 12.84 7.08
N PHE A 203 20.87 11.74 6.38
CA PHE A 203 20.55 10.38 6.80
C PHE A 203 21.80 9.60 7.21
N ALA A 204 22.98 10.20 7.17
CA ALA A 204 24.25 9.55 7.46
C ALA A 204 24.64 9.52 8.95
N THR A 205 24.20 10.50 9.74
CA THR A 205 24.60 10.64 11.15
C THR A 205 23.41 10.84 12.07
N TYR A 206 23.22 9.90 13.02
CA TYR A 206 22.09 9.90 13.92
C TYR A 206 22.50 9.47 15.33
N PRO A 207 22.89 10.41 16.18
CA PRO A 207 23.07 10.02 17.57
C PRO A 207 21.75 9.86 18.31
N LYS A 208 20.75 10.72 18.07
CA LYS A 208 19.43 10.71 18.77
C LYS A 208 18.48 11.74 18.12
N PRO A 209 17.28 11.35 17.61
CA PRO A 209 16.79 10.00 17.41
C PRO A 209 17.64 9.23 16.40
N ASN A 210 17.48 7.91 16.34
CA ASN A 210 18.18 7.09 15.37
C ASN A 210 17.52 7.15 13.96
N ARG A 211 18.08 6.43 12.99
CA ARG A 211 17.69 6.46 11.57
C ARG A 211 16.23 6.12 11.24
N PHE A 212 15.50 5.56 12.20
CA PHE A 212 14.07 5.23 12.08
C PHE A 212 13.23 5.92 13.16
N GLY A 213 13.71 7.07 13.65
CA GLY A 213 12.99 7.90 14.60
C GLY A 213 12.82 7.31 15.99
N ASN A 214 13.56 6.26 16.38
CA ASN A 214 13.48 5.72 17.72
C ASN A 214 14.17 6.68 18.71
N ARG A 215 13.42 7.18 19.70
CA ARG A 215 13.87 8.15 20.68
C ARG A 215 14.34 7.44 21.96
N PRO A 216 15.41 7.91 22.64
CA PRO A 216 15.82 7.38 23.95
C PRO A 216 14.73 7.48 25.01
N GLN A 217 13.94 8.57 25.00
CA GLN A 217 12.81 8.80 25.91
C GLN A 217 11.55 7.99 25.53
N GLY A 218 11.55 7.31 24.37
CA GLY A 218 10.39 6.59 23.85
C GLY A 218 9.29 7.52 23.32
N TYR A 219 8.11 6.97 23.20
CA TYR A 219 6.88 7.68 22.79
C TYR A 219 5.77 7.44 23.81
N PRO A 220 4.86 8.40 24.02
CA PRO A 220 3.75 8.24 24.95
C PRO A 220 2.95 6.98 24.67
N GLY A 221 2.64 6.20 25.72
CA GLY A 221 1.84 4.99 25.63
C GLY A 221 2.43 3.82 24.85
N ILE A 222 3.70 3.91 24.42
CA ILE A 222 4.43 2.86 23.70
C ILE A 222 5.47 2.20 24.62
N THR A 223 5.44 0.87 24.66
CA THR A 223 6.52 0.08 25.28
C THR A 223 7.60 -0.17 24.23
N PRO A 224 8.83 0.35 24.40
CA PRO A 224 9.91 0.15 23.44
C PRO A 224 10.24 -1.33 23.26
N VAL A 225 10.25 -1.81 22.02
CA VAL A 225 10.69 -3.15 21.63
C VAL A 225 12.03 -3.02 20.92
N VAL A 226 13.10 -3.24 21.64
CA VAL A 226 14.46 -3.12 21.10
C VAL A 226 14.92 -4.47 20.56
N TYR A 227 15.56 -4.46 19.40
CA TYR A 227 16.17 -5.62 18.75
C TYR A 227 17.68 -5.45 18.70
N THR A 228 18.40 -6.57 18.80
CA THR A 228 19.84 -6.63 18.52
C THR A 228 20.06 -6.95 17.03
N LYS A 229 21.26 -6.68 16.54
CA LYS A 229 21.66 -7.02 15.16
C LYS A 229 21.71 -8.54 14.91
N GLU A 230 21.81 -9.34 15.96
CA GLU A 230 21.81 -10.82 15.91
C GLU A 230 20.38 -11.39 15.76
N GLU A 231 19.37 -10.68 16.26
CA GLU A 231 17.97 -11.13 16.21
C GLU A 231 17.31 -10.88 14.86
N VAL A 232 17.81 -9.91 14.06
CA VAL A 232 17.18 -9.57 12.80
C VAL A 232 17.46 -10.57 11.70
N ILE A 233 16.48 -10.75 10.82
CA ILE A 233 16.60 -11.55 9.61
C ILE A 233 16.88 -10.61 8.45
N VAL A 234 18.03 -10.77 7.80
CA VAL A 234 18.42 -10.00 6.64
C VAL A 234 17.75 -10.60 5.40
N PRO A 235 16.86 -9.88 4.72
CA PRO A 235 16.26 -10.38 3.48
C PRO A 235 17.28 -10.44 2.34
N PRO A 236 17.10 -11.35 1.34
CA PRO A 236 18.11 -11.62 0.31
C PRO A 236 18.54 -10.43 -0.55
N HIS A 237 17.68 -9.43 -0.69
CA HIS A 237 17.99 -8.20 -1.46
C HIS A 237 18.88 -7.21 -0.70
N LEU A 238 19.16 -7.45 0.60
CA LEU A 238 20.03 -6.62 1.44
C LEU A 238 21.37 -7.31 1.70
N PRO A 239 22.47 -6.54 1.90
CA PRO A 239 23.76 -7.11 2.26
C PRO A 239 23.78 -7.53 3.74
N ASP A 240 24.26 -8.72 4.03
CA ASP A 240 24.41 -9.17 5.41
C ASP A 240 25.71 -8.60 6.03
N THR A 241 25.65 -7.32 6.41
CA THR A 241 26.74 -6.59 7.06
C THR A 241 26.31 -6.16 8.46
N PRO A 242 27.25 -5.87 9.39
CA PRO A 242 26.94 -5.34 10.70
C PRO A 242 26.10 -4.04 10.66
N GLU A 243 26.36 -3.18 9.68
CA GLU A 243 25.64 -1.92 9.47
C GLU A 243 24.19 -2.17 9.03
N CYS A 244 23.98 -3.07 8.07
CA CYS A 244 22.64 -3.45 7.61
C CYS A 244 21.84 -4.08 8.76
N ARG A 245 22.43 -5.00 9.50
CA ARG A 245 21.77 -5.62 10.67
C ARG A 245 21.41 -4.59 11.74
N SER A 246 22.29 -3.60 11.98
CA SER A 246 22.01 -2.50 12.90
C SER A 246 20.83 -1.66 12.45
N GLU A 247 20.77 -1.31 11.15
CA GLU A 247 19.66 -0.56 10.58
C GLU A 247 18.34 -1.35 10.59
N LEU A 248 18.39 -2.65 10.31
CA LEU A 248 17.22 -3.54 10.41
C LEU A 248 16.69 -3.64 11.84
N ALA A 249 17.57 -3.66 12.85
CA ALA A 249 17.17 -3.65 14.25
C ALA A 249 16.39 -2.37 14.62
N GLU A 250 16.89 -1.22 14.17
CA GLU A 250 16.20 0.06 14.34
C GLU A 250 14.87 0.12 13.56
N TYR A 251 14.83 -0.42 12.35
CA TYR A 251 13.63 -0.53 11.52
C TYR A 251 12.57 -1.43 12.18
N TYR A 252 12.96 -2.60 12.71
CA TYR A 252 12.05 -3.49 13.43
C TYR A 252 11.46 -2.83 14.68
N GLN A 253 12.25 -2.04 15.41
CA GLN A 253 11.75 -1.26 16.54
C GLN A 253 10.68 -0.26 16.12
N SER A 254 10.86 0.42 14.98
CA SER A 254 9.88 1.35 14.42
C SER A 254 8.60 0.64 14.00
N VAL A 255 8.72 -0.53 13.36
CA VAL A 255 7.56 -1.37 13.00
C VAL A 255 6.80 -1.84 14.23
N SER A 256 7.50 -2.25 15.30
CA SER A 256 6.84 -2.68 16.54
C SER A 256 6.14 -1.52 17.27
N ARG A 257 6.63 -0.28 17.10
CA ARG A 257 5.94 0.93 17.58
C ARG A 257 4.65 1.17 16.79
N LEU A 258 4.72 1.10 15.48
CA LEU A 258 3.56 1.19 14.60
C LEU A 258 2.50 0.13 14.97
N ASP A 259 2.89 -1.12 15.16
CA ASP A 259 1.99 -2.23 15.53
C ASP A 259 1.23 -1.95 16.81
N GLN A 260 1.90 -1.44 17.86
CA GLN A 260 1.26 -1.06 19.11
C GLN A 260 0.22 0.06 18.90
N GLY A 261 0.53 1.05 18.07
CA GLY A 261 -0.42 2.11 17.73
C GLY A 261 -1.62 1.60 16.96
N VAL A 262 -1.43 0.67 16.02
CA VAL A 262 -2.56 -0.01 15.33
C VAL A 262 -3.42 -0.75 16.35
N GLY A 263 -2.81 -1.46 17.31
CA GLY A 263 -3.55 -2.13 18.40
C GLY A 263 -4.44 -1.15 19.17
N GLN A 264 -3.90 -0.02 19.59
CA GLN A 264 -4.67 0.99 20.32
C GLN A 264 -5.77 1.65 19.46
N LEU A 265 -5.53 1.87 18.18
CA LEU A 265 -6.54 2.37 17.25
C LEU A 265 -7.72 1.39 17.13
N LEU A 266 -7.43 0.10 17.01
CA LEU A 266 -8.48 -0.94 16.94
C LEU A 266 -9.27 -1.04 18.26
N GLU A 267 -8.60 -0.94 19.41
CA GLU A 267 -9.28 -0.88 20.72
C GLU A 267 -10.16 0.37 20.87
N SER A 268 -9.69 1.54 20.44
CA SER A 268 -10.49 2.77 20.40
C SER A 268 -11.72 2.62 19.49
N LEU A 269 -11.56 1.94 18.35
CA LEU A 269 -12.67 1.66 17.44
C LEU A 269 -13.68 0.67 18.05
N LYS A 270 -13.22 -0.35 18.80
CA LYS A 270 -14.08 -1.27 19.56
C LYS A 270 -14.83 -0.53 20.67
N ALA A 271 -14.14 0.29 21.44
CA ALA A 271 -14.75 1.08 22.52
C ALA A 271 -15.82 2.06 22.00
N SER A 272 -15.68 2.58 20.79
CA SER A 272 -16.70 3.41 20.13
C SER A 272 -17.92 2.63 19.60
N GLY A 273 -17.92 1.29 19.70
CA GLY A 273 -18.97 0.42 19.17
C GLY A 273 -19.04 0.34 17.64
N LYS A 274 -18.00 0.80 16.94
CA LYS A 274 -18.02 0.89 15.47
C LYS A 274 -17.18 -0.20 14.77
N TYR A 275 -16.40 -0.98 15.53
CA TYR A 275 -15.49 -2.00 15.01
C TYR A 275 -16.19 -3.00 14.09
N ASP A 276 -17.32 -3.55 14.52
CA ASP A 276 -18.02 -4.62 13.79
C ASP A 276 -18.65 -4.14 12.47
N ASN A 277 -18.95 -2.86 12.34
CA ASN A 277 -19.44 -2.26 11.09
C ASN A 277 -18.40 -1.38 10.39
N THR A 278 -17.11 -1.75 10.49
CA THR A 278 -16.02 -1.03 9.83
C THR A 278 -15.24 -1.95 8.90
N LEU A 279 -15.07 -1.53 7.65
CA LEU A 279 -14.07 -2.07 6.74
C LEU A 279 -12.71 -1.51 7.16
N ILE A 280 -11.82 -2.37 7.65
CA ILE A 280 -10.48 -2.01 8.11
C ILE A 280 -9.48 -2.51 7.08
N ILE A 281 -8.66 -1.61 6.54
CA ILE A 281 -7.64 -1.89 5.53
C ILE A 281 -6.30 -1.42 6.09
N TYR A 282 -5.33 -2.32 6.20
CA TYR A 282 -3.93 -2.03 6.50
C TYR A 282 -3.06 -2.30 5.28
N ILE A 283 -2.31 -1.31 4.83
CA ILE A 283 -1.37 -1.38 3.71
C ILE A 283 -0.11 -0.55 4.01
N SER A 284 0.92 -0.72 3.16
CA SER A 284 2.02 0.24 3.03
C SER A 284 1.91 1.00 1.71
N ASP A 285 2.42 2.22 1.67
CA ASP A 285 2.48 2.98 0.42
C ASP A 285 3.52 2.44 -0.56
N ASN A 286 4.71 2.07 -0.09
CA ASN A 286 5.79 1.43 -0.88
C ASN A 286 6.66 0.53 0.00
N GLY A 287 7.66 -0.12 -0.60
CA GLY A 287 8.57 -1.02 0.08
C GLY A 287 9.53 -0.33 1.04
N GLN A 288 10.20 -1.14 1.86
CA GLN A 288 11.07 -0.65 2.94
C GLN A 288 12.16 0.32 2.45
N ALA A 289 12.55 1.25 3.33
CA ALA A 289 13.51 2.32 3.05
C ALA A 289 14.96 1.81 2.96
N PHE A 290 15.20 0.87 2.06
CA PHE A 290 16.52 0.31 1.76
C PHE A 290 16.74 0.27 0.25
N PRO A 291 18.00 0.43 -0.23
CA PRO A 291 18.33 0.25 -1.64
C PRO A 291 17.91 -1.15 -2.13
N GLY A 292 17.39 -1.22 -3.35
CA GLY A 292 16.83 -2.47 -3.90
C GLY A 292 15.35 -2.70 -3.57
N ALA A 293 14.75 -1.91 -2.67
CA ALA A 293 13.33 -1.90 -2.35
C ALA A 293 12.68 -0.58 -2.79
N LYS A 294 12.53 0.41 -1.90
CA LYS A 294 11.97 1.73 -2.22
C LYS A 294 12.58 2.30 -3.50
N THR A 295 11.78 2.99 -4.30
CA THR A 295 12.07 3.56 -5.63
C THR A 295 12.26 2.55 -6.77
N THR A 296 12.31 1.25 -6.51
CA THR A 296 12.48 0.22 -7.55
C THR A 296 11.16 -0.45 -7.96
N LEU A 297 11.16 -1.19 -9.07
CA LEU A 297 10.05 -2.05 -9.49
C LEU A 297 10.31 -3.55 -9.19
N TYR A 298 11.31 -3.85 -8.38
CA TYR A 298 11.51 -5.19 -7.82
C TYR A 298 10.45 -5.52 -6.76
N ASP A 299 10.18 -6.80 -6.53
CA ASP A 299 9.16 -7.22 -5.54
C ASP A 299 9.35 -6.58 -4.16
N PRO A 300 10.57 -6.45 -3.61
CA PRO A 300 10.75 -5.75 -2.32
C PRO A 300 10.28 -4.29 -2.32
N GLY A 301 10.26 -3.63 -3.46
CA GLY A 301 9.78 -2.26 -3.61
C GLY A 301 8.27 -2.15 -3.81
N ILE A 302 7.65 -3.14 -4.44
CA ILE A 302 6.25 -3.03 -4.88
C ILE A 302 5.30 -4.07 -4.29
N ARG A 303 5.78 -5.26 -3.85
CA ARG A 303 4.93 -6.28 -3.21
C ARG A 303 4.85 -6.01 -1.71
N LEU A 304 3.67 -5.63 -1.24
CA LEU A 304 3.49 -4.98 0.05
C LEU A 304 2.46 -5.70 0.91
N PRO A 305 2.50 -5.48 2.24
CA PRO A 305 1.47 -6.00 3.11
C PRO A 305 0.09 -5.41 2.76
N CYS A 306 -0.91 -6.29 2.76
CA CYS A 306 -2.31 -5.92 2.63
C CYS A 306 -3.14 -6.86 3.50
N ILE A 307 -3.70 -6.30 4.58
CA ILE A 307 -4.53 -7.01 5.55
C ILE A 307 -5.86 -6.28 5.61
N ILE A 308 -6.95 -6.99 5.37
CA ILE A 308 -8.29 -6.39 5.32
C ILE A 308 -9.24 -7.17 6.23
N ARG A 309 -9.87 -6.49 7.19
CA ARG A 309 -11.01 -7.02 7.92
C ARG A 309 -12.29 -6.41 7.36
N SER A 310 -13.13 -7.26 6.79
CA SER A 310 -14.42 -6.86 6.24
C SER A 310 -15.55 -7.22 7.22
N PRO A 311 -16.48 -6.32 7.51
CA PRO A 311 -17.67 -6.66 8.30
C PRO A 311 -18.62 -7.64 7.60
N ARG A 312 -18.35 -7.96 6.32
CA ARG A 312 -19.15 -8.88 5.49
C ARG A 312 -18.40 -10.16 5.16
N GLN A 313 -17.20 -10.38 5.69
CA GLN A 313 -16.47 -11.62 5.45
C GLN A 313 -17.12 -12.82 6.14
N PRO A 314 -17.26 -13.96 5.47
CA PRO A 314 -17.96 -15.12 6.02
C PRO A 314 -17.17 -15.92 7.03
N ARG A 315 -15.85 -15.73 7.10
CA ARG A 315 -14.92 -16.44 7.98
C ARG A 315 -13.66 -15.62 8.25
N MET A 316 -12.97 -15.97 9.33
CA MET A 316 -11.68 -15.38 9.71
C MET A 316 -10.50 -16.10 9.02
N GLY A 317 -9.33 -15.47 9.01
CA GLY A 317 -8.04 -16.06 8.62
C GLY A 317 -7.97 -16.47 7.15
N ILE A 318 -8.59 -15.71 6.25
CA ILE A 318 -8.53 -15.97 4.82
C ILE A 318 -7.16 -15.56 4.30
N VAL A 319 -6.54 -16.43 3.51
CA VAL A 319 -5.36 -16.10 2.70
C VAL A 319 -5.80 -16.01 1.25
N GLU A 320 -5.60 -14.84 0.65
CA GLU A 320 -5.98 -14.54 -0.74
C GLU A 320 -4.71 -14.31 -1.57
N ASP A 321 -4.61 -14.98 -2.71
CA ASP A 321 -3.45 -14.93 -3.61
C ASP A 321 -3.70 -14.18 -4.92
N ALA A 322 -4.87 -13.56 -5.07
CA ALA A 322 -5.17 -12.70 -6.20
C ALA A 322 -4.19 -11.53 -6.27
N MET A 323 -3.71 -11.25 -7.47
CA MET A 323 -2.78 -10.14 -7.70
C MET A 323 -3.54 -8.83 -7.77
N ILE A 324 -3.68 -8.15 -6.63
CA ILE A 324 -4.32 -6.83 -6.51
C ILE A 324 -3.29 -5.71 -6.53
N SER A 325 -3.72 -4.53 -6.92
CA SER A 325 -2.87 -3.34 -6.95
C SER A 325 -3.52 -2.16 -6.22
N TRP A 326 -2.72 -1.18 -5.78
CA TRP A 326 -3.25 -0.01 -5.07
C TRP A 326 -4.23 0.82 -5.89
N VAL A 327 -4.16 0.75 -7.21
CA VAL A 327 -5.15 1.37 -8.11
C VAL A 327 -6.56 0.78 -7.93
N ASP A 328 -6.65 -0.45 -7.41
CA ASP A 328 -7.90 -1.19 -7.19
C ASP A 328 -8.59 -0.83 -5.85
N LEU A 329 -7.89 -0.12 -4.94
CA LEU A 329 -8.42 0.19 -3.61
C LEU A 329 -9.60 1.16 -3.66
N ALA A 330 -9.46 2.28 -4.37
CA ALA A 330 -10.53 3.27 -4.46
C ALA A 330 -11.82 2.69 -5.07
N PRO A 331 -11.80 2.00 -6.23
CA PRO A 331 -13.00 1.36 -6.77
C PRO A 331 -13.57 0.28 -5.85
N THR A 332 -12.73 -0.48 -5.14
CA THR A 332 -13.19 -1.48 -4.17
C THR A 332 -13.91 -0.84 -2.99
N ILE A 333 -13.35 0.21 -2.41
CA ILE A 333 -13.98 0.93 -1.29
C ILE A 333 -15.32 1.53 -1.73
N LEU A 334 -15.36 2.23 -2.88
CA LEU A 334 -16.60 2.80 -3.41
C LEU A 334 -17.68 1.75 -3.64
N ASP A 335 -17.31 0.62 -4.26
CA ASP A 335 -18.23 -0.51 -4.51
C ASP A 335 -18.72 -1.13 -3.20
N PHE A 336 -17.81 -1.33 -2.23
CA PHE A 336 -18.14 -1.93 -0.94
C PHE A 336 -19.15 -1.10 -0.15
N VAL A 337 -19.05 0.22 -0.20
CA VAL A 337 -19.98 1.12 0.50
C VAL A 337 -21.21 1.51 -0.33
N GLY A 338 -21.35 1.00 -1.54
CA GLY A 338 -22.46 1.30 -2.44
C GLY A 338 -22.43 2.74 -3.00
N ALA A 339 -21.25 3.37 -3.05
CA ALA A 339 -21.08 4.69 -3.66
C ALA A 339 -21.00 4.58 -5.20
N PRO A 340 -21.43 5.63 -5.94
CA PRO A 340 -21.35 5.62 -7.39
C PRO A 340 -19.92 5.42 -7.90
N GLN A 341 -19.77 4.47 -8.87
CA GLN A 341 -18.52 4.24 -9.58
C GLN A 341 -18.41 5.22 -10.77
N PRO A 342 -17.36 6.04 -10.86
CA PRO A 342 -17.14 6.87 -12.02
C PRO A 342 -16.66 6.01 -13.21
N LYS A 343 -17.40 6.04 -14.33
CA LYS A 343 -17.13 5.18 -15.48
C LYS A 343 -15.80 5.48 -16.17
N ASP A 344 -15.35 6.73 -16.17
CA ASP A 344 -14.23 7.22 -17.01
C ASP A 344 -13.07 7.84 -16.20
N GLN A 345 -13.05 7.66 -14.88
CA GLN A 345 -12.06 8.29 -13.98
C GLN A 345 -11.52 7.30 -12.95
N ILE A 346 -11.38 6.04 -13.31
CA ILE A 346 -10.76 4.99 -12.50
C ILE A 346 -10.09 3.99 -13.44
N ASP A 347 -8.82 3.69 -13.18
CA ASP A 347 -8.05 2.68 -13.93
C ASP A 347 -8.13 1.30 -13.28
N GLY A 348 -8.39 1.27 -11.97
CA GLY A 348 -8.51 0.04 -11.19
C GLY A 348 -9.86 -0.64 -11.32
N ARG A 349 -9.95 -1.84 -10.77
CA ARG A 349 -11.18 -2.64 -10.71
C ARG A 349 -11.48 -3.08 -9.28
N SER A 350 -12.75 -3.32 -8.96
CA SER A 350 -13.15 -3.72 -7.61
C SER A 350 -12.85 -5.20 -7.35
N PHE A 351 -12.15 -5.48 -6.24
CA PHE A 351 -11.98 -6.82 -5.67
C PHE A 351 -12.94 -7.09 -4.49
N ARG A 352 -14.03 -6.32 -4.39
CA ARG A 352 -15.08 -6.50 -3.37
C ARG A 352 -15.53 -7.96 -3.19
N PRO A 353 -15.67 -8.80 -4.25
CA PRO A 353 -16.06 -10.19 -4.04
C PRO A 353 -15.18 -10.94 -3.05
N ALA A 354 -13.86 -10.70 -3.01
CA ALA A 354 -12.98 -11.32 -2.03
C ALA A 354 -13.30 -10.90 -0.58
N LEU A 355 -13.77 -9.67 -0.40
CA LEU A 355 -14.16 -9.13 0.92
C LEU A 355 -15.45 -9.74 1.47
N GLU A 356 -16.21 -10.39 0.63
CA GLU A 356 -17.50 -11.02 0.93
C GLU A 356 -17.44 -12.57 0.75
N GLY A 357 -16.22 -13.14 0.64
CA GLY A 357 -15.98 -14.59 0.53
C GLY A 357 -16.10 -15.17 -0.86
N GLY A 358 -16.26 -14.33 -1.88
CA GLY A 358 -16.23 -14.72 -3.28
C GLY A 358 -14.81 -14.95 -3.80
N LYS A 359 -14.71 -15.60 -4.96
CA LYS A 359 -13.43 -15.83 -5.64
C LYS A 359 -13.17 -14.77 -6.70
N LEU A 360 -11.91 -14.34 -6.80
CA LEU A 360 -11.43 -13.46 -7.86
C LEU A 360 -10.92 -14.29 -9.05
N LYS A 361 -11.41 -14.01 -10.26
CA LYS A 361 -10.95 -14.63 -11.50
C LYS A 361 -10.26 -13.61 -12.39
N GLY A 362 -9.15 -14.00 -13.03
CA GLY A 362 -8.37 -13.09 -13.91
C GLY A 362 -7.63 -11.99 -13.14
N TRP A 363 -7.21 -12.29 -11.90
CA TRP A 363 -6.34 -11.45 -11.08
C TRP A 363 -4.94 -12.08 -11.04
N ASP A 364 -4.31 -12.21 -12.22
CA ASP A 364 -3.08 -12.95 -12.44
C ASP A 364 -1.93 -12.08 -12.97
N GLU A 365 -2.18 -10.77 -13.11
CA GLU A 365 -1.16 -9.82 -13.56
C GLU A 365 -1.38 -8.43 -12.96
N VAL A 366 -0.28 -7.71 -12.75
CA VAL A 366 -0.26 -6.30 -12.31
C VAL A 366 0.74 -5.49 -13.11
N TYR A 367 0.54 -4.18 -13.12
CA TYR A 367 1.38 -3.20 -13.80
C TYR A 367 1.86 -2.16 -12.81
N ALA A 368 3.11 -1.73 -12.97
CA ALA A 368 3.68 -0.65 -12.17
C ALA A 368 4.55 0.27 -13.03
N SER A 369 4.73 1.48 -12.57
CA SER A 369 5.54 2.50 -13.23
C SER A 369 6.35 3.29 -12.22
N HIS A 370 7.47 3.82 -12.66
CA HIS A 370 8.24 4.82 -11.92
C HIS A 370 8.64 5.91 -12.91
N ASN A 371 8.64 7.17 -12.52
CA ASN A 371 9.12 8.27 -13.35
C ASN A 371 10.19 9.07 -12.61
N LEU A 372 9.83 9.57 -11.43
CA LEU A 372 10.68 10.32 -10.53
C LEU A 372 10.37 9.91 -9.08
N HIS A 373 11.35 10.13 -8.20
CA HIS A 373 11.13 10.23 -6.77
C HIS A 373 11.36 11.68 -6.36
N GLU A 374 12.60 12.10 -6.22
CA GLU A 374 12.98 13.51 -6.13
C GLU A 374 13.01 14.15 -7.53
N ILE A 375 12.95 15.48 -7.61
CA ILE A 375 12.90 16.20 -8.89
C ILE A 375 14.12 15.91 -9.79
N THR A 376 15.26 15.58 -9.20
CA THR A 376 16.50 15.24 -9.92
C THR A 376 16.59 13.76 -10.33
N MET A 377 15.66 12.92 -9.86
CA MET A 377 15.71 11.47 -10.03
C MET A 377 14.86 10.99 -11.22
N TYR A 378 15.05 11.59 -12.39
CA TYR A 378 14.36 11.14 -13.60
C TYR A 378 14.91 9.79 -14.07
N TYR A 379 14.11 8.73 -13.90
CA TYR A 379 14.41 7.40 -14.41
C TYR A 379 13.11 6.63 -14.69
N PRO A 380 12.42 6.94 -15.81
CA PRO A 380 11.17 6.29 -16.13
C PRO A 380 11.34 4.79 -16.40
N MET A 381 10.51 4.00 -15.72
CA MET A 381 10.42 2.55 -15.87
C MET A 381 8.96 2.14 -16.01
N ARG A 382 8.72 1.03 -16.72
CA ARG A 382 7.41 0.36 -16.80
C ARG A 382 7.58 -1.12 -16.54
N MET A 383 6.60 -1.71 -15.88
CA MET A 383 6.66 -3.12 -15.50
C MET A 383 5.31 -3.80 -15.74
N VAL A 384 5.36 -5.05 -16.21
CA VAL A 384 4.29 -6.02 -16.12
C VAL A 384 4.78 -7.24 -15.34
N ARG A 385 3.99 -7.68 -14.37
CA ARG A 385 4.24 -8.87 -13.57
C ARG A 385 3.05 -9.82 -13.67
N THR A 386 3.31 -11.04 -14.07
CA THR A 386 2.40 -12.17 -14.00
C THR A 386 2.74 -13.03 -12.77
N ARG A 387 2.02 -14.14 -12.53
CA ARG A 387 2.34 -15.05 -11.43
C ARG A 387 3.75 -15.62 -11.50
N ARG A 388 4.30 -15.80 -12.70
CA ARG A 388 5.62 -16.41 -12.90
C ARG A 388 6.69 -15.44 -13.40
N TYR A 389 6.35 -14.57 -14.34
CA TYR A 389 7.33 -13.72 -14.99
C TYR A 389 7.12 -12.25 -14.67
N LYS A 390 8.22 -11.51 -14.61
CA LYS A 390 8.22 -10.04 -14.52
C LYS A 390 9.11 -9.49 -15.64
N LEU A 391 8.59 -8.50 -16.37
CA LEU A 391 9.34 -7.69 -17.30
C LEU A 391 9.38 -6.25 -16.81
N ILE A 392 10.59 -5.67 -16.71
CA ILE A 392 10.81 -4.25 -16.48
C ILE A 392 11.41 -3.65 -17.75
N TRP A 393 10.81 -2.57 -18.23
CA TRP A 393 11.35 -1.74 -19.29
C TRP A 393 11.94 -0.46 -18.68
N ASN A 394 13.27 -0.34 -18.71
CA ASN A 394 14.03 0.81 -18.27
C ASN A 394 14.15 1.79 -19.45
N ILE A 395 13.28 2.81 -19.49
CA ILE A 395 13.20 3.75 -20.61
C ILE A 395 14.45 4.64 -20.63
N ALA A 396 14.99 4.97 -19.47
CA ALA A 396 16.20 5.81 -19.34
C ALA A 396 17.47 4.97 -19.12
N ASN A 397 17.56 3.77 -19.68
CA ASN A 397 18.67 2.83 -19.49
C ASN A 397 20.08 3.37 -19.87
N GLY A 398 20.17 4.45 -20.62
CA GLY A 398 21.43 5.16 -20.90
C GLY A 398 21.94 6.03 -19.73
N LEU A 399 21.16 6.19 -18.65
CA LEU A 399 21.52 6.94 -17.45
C LEU A 399 21.91 6.00 -16.32
N THR A 400 22.76 6.47 -15.43
CA THR A 400 22.95 5.82 -14.12
C THR A 400 21.66 5.91 -13.33
N TYR A 401 21.20 4.80 -12.74
CA TYR A 401 20.01 4.78 -11.91
C TYR A 401 20.18 5.65 -10.66
N PRO A 402 19.37 6.69 -10.49
CA PRO A 402 19.47 7.57 -9.33
C PRO A 402 18.80 6.93 -8.11
N SER A 403 19.44 7.03 -6.97
CA SER A 403 18.87 6.56 -5.70
C SER A 403 18.49 7.75 -4.82
N ALA A 404 17.42 7.59 -4.04
CA ALA A 404 16.96 8.60 -3.09
C ALA A 404 18.02 8.90 -2.03
N LEU A 405 18.05 10.14 -1.54
CA LEU A 405 19.05 10.59 -0.58
C LEU A 405 19.05 9.75 0.71
N ASP A 406 17.87 9.41 1.22
CA ASP A 406 17.70 8.57 2.41
C ASP A 406 18.26 7.14 2.24
N LEU A 407 18.42 6.67 1.00
CA LEU A 407 18.95 5.35 0.68
C LEU A 407 20.48 5.39 0.47
N ILE A 408 21.00 6.34 -0.30
CA ILE A 408 22.45 6.39 -0.60
C ILE A 408 23.29 6.89 0.57
N GLU A 409 22.72 7.71 1.46
CA GLU A 409 23.37 8.10 2.71
C GLU A 409 23.25 7.03 3.81
N SER A 410 22.53 5.92 3.56
CA SER A 410 22.38 4.87 4.57
C SER A 410 23.71 4.16 4.85
N PRO A 411 24.01 3.86 6.12
CA PRO A 411 25.15 3.01 6.49
C PRO A 411 25.19 1.67 5.76
N THR A 412 24.03 1.08 5.48
CA THR A 412 23.88 -0.15 4.70
C THR A 412 24.47 0.01 3.30
N TRP A 413 24.13 1.09 2.57
CA TRP A 413 24.68 1.35 1.25
C TRP A 413 26.17 1.67 1.30
N ILE A 414 26.55 2.61 2.16
CA ILE A 414 27.94 3.06 2.31
C ILE A 414 28.88 1.90 2.69
N SER A 415 28.42 0.98 3.56
CA SER A 415 29.24 -0.19 3.92
C SER A 415 29.41 -1.15 2.75
N ALA A 416 28.35 -1.39 1.98
CA ALA A 416 28.43 -2.28 0.81
C ALA A 416 29.40 -1.74 -0.26
N GLU A 417 29.41 -0.43 -0.52
CA GLU A 417 30.40 0.19 -1.42
C GLU A 417 31.84 0.03 -0.90
N LYS A 418 32.04 0.22 0.41
CA LYS A 418 33.37 0.12 1.04
C LYS A 418 33.95 -1.29 1.09
N THR A 419 33.12 -2.34 1.04
CA THR A 419 33.60 -3.73 1.03
C THR A 419 34.45 -4.04 -0.20
N GLY A 420 34.31 -3.29 -1.29
CA GLY A 420 34.98 -3.52 -2.56
C GLY A 420 34.55 -4.80 -3.28
N THR A 421 33.56 -5.54 -2.75
CA THR A 421 33.05 -6.77 -3.39
C THR A 421 32.23 -6.46 -4.65
N GLY A 422 31.71 -5.24 -4.77
CA GLY A 422 30.80 -4.84 -5.86
C GLY A 422 29.42 -5.50 -5.77
N ILE A 423 29.06 -6.07 -4.61
CA ILE A 423 27.79 -6.79 -4.40
C ILE A 423 26.95 -6.08 -3.33
N TYR A 424 25.66 -5.92 -3.60
CA TYR A 424 24.64 -5.48 -2.66
C TYR A 424 23.55 -6.55 -2.58
N GLY A 425 23.41 -7.18 -1.44
CA GLY A 425 22.57 -8.38 -1.31
C GLY A 425 23.03 -9.48 -2.24
N ARG A 426 22.20 -9.87 -3.18
CA ARG A 426 22.53 -10.85 -4.24
C ARG A 426 22.82 -10.22 -5.61
N ARG A 427 22.69 -8.89 -5.73
CA ARG A 427 22.84 -8.17 -7.00
C ARG A 427 24.20 -7.47 -7.06
N ARG A 428 24.80 -7.40 -8.24
CA ARG A 428 25.97 -6.53 -8.46
C ARG A 428 25.54 -5.07 -8.36
N ILE A 429 26.34 -4.24 -7.71
CA ILE A 429 26.12 -2.80 -7.62
C ILE A 429 26.10 -2.17 -9.02
N ASP A 430 26.98 -2.62 -9.90
CA ASP A 430 27.05 -2.14 -11.28
C ASP A 430 25.75 -2.42 -12.06
N ASP A 431 25.20 -3.64 -11.95
CA ASP A 431 23.93 -4.03 -12.58
C ASP A 431 22.74 -3.26 -12.00
N PHE A 432 22.82 -2.85 -10.73
CA PHE A 432 21.81 -2.02 -10.08
C PHE A 432 21.84 -0.57 -10.56
N LEU A 433 23.03 -0.01 -10.79
CA LEU A 433 23.24 1.37 -11.22
C LEU A 433 23.14 1.55 -12.75
N HIS A 434 23.58 0.56 -13.54
CA HIS A 434 23.58 0.59 -15.01
C HIS A 434 22.65 -0.47 -15.56
N ARG A 435 21.34 -0.23 -15.43
CA ARG A 435 20.32 -1.21 -15.81
C ARG A 435 20.18 -1.33 -17.32
N PRO A 436 20.05 -2.56 -17.85
CA PRO A 436 19.78 -2.76 -19.28
C PRO A 436 18.39 -2.25 -19.67
N ARG A 437 18.12 -2.10 -20.96
CA ARG A 437 16.82 -1.68 -21.49
C ARG A 437 15.67 -2.56 -20.98
N PHE A 438 15.88 -3.87 -20.92
CA PHE A 438 14.91 -4.83 -20.42
C PHE A 438 15.51 -5.69 -19.32
N GLU A 439 14.72 -5.90 -18.28
CA GLU A 439 14.96 -6.92 -17.27
C GLU A 439 13.80 -7.91 -17.31
N LEU A 440 14.11 -9.22 -17.44
CA LEU A 440 13.12 -10.29 -17.43
C LEU A 440 13.50 -11.32 -16.37
N TYR A 441 12.58 -11.63 -15.47
CA TYR A 441 12.80 -12.55 -14.36
C TYR A 441 11.77 -13.67 -14.35
N ASP A 442 12.22 -14.93 -14.10
CA ASP A 442 11.37 -16.06 -13.78
C ASP A 442 11.25 -16.19 -12.26
N LEU A 443 10.22 -15.60 -11.67
CA LEU A 443 10.03 -15.48 -10.23
C LEU A 443 9.81 -16.82 -9.50
N GLN A 444 9.56 -17.91 -10.23
CA GLN A 444 9.52 -19.25 -9.63
C GLN A 444 10.92 -19.84 -9.42
N ARG A 445 11.88 -19.47 -10.26
CA ARG A 445 13.27 -19.96 -10.20
C ARG A 445 14.18 -18.96 -9.52
N ASP A 446 13.89 -17.69 -9.66
CA ASP A 446 14.66 -16.56 -9.17
C ASP A 446 13.71 -15.55 -8.48
N PRO A 447 13.19 -15.86 -7.28
CA PRO A 447 12.31 -14.97 -6.54
C PRO A 447 12.99 -13.66 -6.09
N ASP A 448 14.32 -13.62 -6.13
CA ASP A 448 15.12 -12.45 -5.72
C ASP A 448 15.49 -11.54 -6.91
N GLU A 449 15.03 -11.90 -8.13
CA GLU A 449 15.17 -11.07 -9.34
C GLU A 449 16.63 -10.71 -9.66
N VAL A 450 17.54 -11.69 -9.60
CA VAL A 450 19.00 -11.50 -9.78
C VAL A 450 19.44 -11.86 -11.19
N VAL A 451 18.82 -12.90 -11.78
CA VAL A 451 19.22 -13.44 -13.09
C VAL A 451 18.34 -12.85 -14.19
N ASN A 452 18.86 -11.85 -14.90
CA ASN A 452 18.15 -11.24 -16.01
C ASN A 452 18.16 -12.16 -17.25
N LEU A 453 16.97 -12.59 -17.70
CA LEU A 453 16.73 -13.46 -18.84
C LEU A 453 16.35 -12.69 -20.13
N ALA A 454 16.41 -11.36 -20.13
CA ALA A 454 15.91 -10.57 -21.25
C ALA A 454 16.63 -10.84 -22.57
N ASP A 455 17.91 -11.18 -22.52
CA ASP A 455 18.75 -11.47 -23.70
C ASP A 455 18.96 -12.98 -23.93
N ASP A 456 18.36 -13.83 -23.09
CA ASP A 456 18.38 -15.28 -23.29
C ASP A 456 17.48 -15.67 -24.47
N PRO A 457 18.02 -16.33 -25.54
CA PRO A 457 17.22 -16.76 -26.67
C PRO A 457 16.04 -17.68 -26.31
N ALA A 458 16.17 -18.50 -25.27
CA ALA A 458 15.12 -19.39 -24.81
C ALA A 458 13.95 -18.62 -24.17
N SER A 459 14.18 -17.42 -23.69
CA SER A 459 13.20 -16.55 -23.02
C SER A 459 12.56 -15.50 -23.94
N GLN A 460 13.00 -15.43 -25.21
CA GLN A 460 12.57 -14.40 -26.17
C GLN A 460 11.05 -14.39 -26.41
N ALA A 461 10.41 -15.57 -26.49
CA ALA A 461 8.97 -15.65 -26.68
C ALA A 461 8.18 -15.02 -25.51
N VAL A 462 8.60 -15.33 -24.27
CA VAL A 462 8.00 -14.78 -23.04
C VAL A 462 8.25 -13.26 -22.97
N ARG A 463 9.46 -12.81 -23.27
CA ARG A 463 9.78 -11.37 -23.32
C ARG A 463 8.85 -10.63 -24.28
N ASN A 464 8.67 -11.15 -25.50
CA ASN A 464 7.83 -10.51 -26.51
C ASN A 464 6.33 -10.51 -26.11
N GLU A 465 5.83 -11.56 -25.48
CA GLU A 465 4.47 -11.61 -24.92
C GLU A 465 4.28 -10.50 -23.87
N LEU A 466 5.21 -10.39 -22.92
CA LEU A 466 5.12 -9.39 -21.86
C LEU A 466 5.27 -7.95 -22.38
N ILE A 467 6.10 -7.73 -23.43
CA ILE A 467 6.17 -6.44 -24.12
C ILE A 467 4.83 -6.10 -24.77
N ALA A 468 4.15 -7.08 -25.41
CA ALA A 468 2.83 -6.87 -26.00
C ALA A 468 1.78 -6.51 -24.94
N LYS A 469 1.79 -7.20 -23.80
CA LYS A 469 0.92 -6.88 -22.64
C LYS A 469 1.17 -5.46 -22.12
N LEU A 470 2.44 -5.08 -21.98
CA LEU A 470 2.82 -3.75 -21.50
C LEU A 470 2.37 -2.65 -22.45
N LYS A 471 2.56 -2.82 -23.77
CA LYS A 471 2.07 -1.89 -24.80
C LYS A 471 0.55 -1.76 -24.79
N ALA A 472 -0.17 -2.87 -24.65
CA ALA A 472 -1.63 -2.89 -24.56
C ALA A 472 -2.12 -2.15 -23.30
N PHE A 473 -1.44 -2.34 -22.17
CA PHE A 473 -1.72 -1.60 -20.93
C PHE A 473 -1.49 -0.10 -21.12
N GLN A 474 -0.34 0.31 -21.65
CA GLN A 474 -0.01 1.72 -21.90
C GLN A 474 -1.01 2.38 -22.87
N SER A 475 -1.43 1.67 -23.93
CA SER A 475 -2.46 2.18 -24.85
C SER A 475 -3.81 2.37 -24.15
N ARG A 476 -4.24 1.39 -23.36
CA ARG A 476 -5.52 1.44 -22.62
C ARG A 476 -5.55 2.56 -21.59
N THR A 477 -4.43 2.78 -20.88
CA THR A 477 -4.30 3.82 -19.84
C THR A 477 -3.73 5.13 -20.37
N GLN A 478 -3.60 5.29 -21.69
CA GLN A 478 -3.06 6.51 -22.32
C GLN A 478 -1.72 6.99 -21.73
N ASP A 479 -0.84 6.02 -21.36
CA ASP A 479 0.47 6.34 -20.82
C ASP A 479 1.33 7.08 -21.86
N PRO A 480 1.75 8.33 -21.63
CA PRO A 480 2.48 9.12 -22.62
C PRO A 480 3.85 8.53 -23.01
N TRP A 481 4.44 7.69 -22.17
CA TRP A 481 5.69 6.98 -22.48
C TRP A 481 5.53 5.88 -23.53
N ILE A 482 4.32 5.53 -23.95
CA ILE A 482 4.09 4.60 -25.09
C ILE A 482 4.81 5.05 -26.35
N ASN A 483 4.95 6.38 -26.54
CA ASN A 483 5.65 6.92 -27.70
C ASN A 483 7.14 6.56 -27.77
N LYS A 484 7.75 6.22 -26.62
CA LYS A 484 9.17 5.83 -26.54
C LYS A 484 9.50 4.50 -27.23
N TRP A 485 8.50 3.65 -27.47
CA TRP A 485 8.70 2.46 -28.29
C TRP A 485 9.09 2.76 -29.74
N ASN A 486 8.81 3.95 -30.23
CA ASN A 486 9.09 4.36 -31.62
C ASN A 486 10.43 5.09 -31.78
N TYR A 487 11.03 5.57 -30.68
CA TYR A 487 12.18 6.46 -30.71
C TYR A 487 13.43 5.88 -30.02
N GLU A 488 13.30 4.71 -29.43
CA GLU A 488 14.41 4.08 -28.66
C GLU A 488 14.58 2.56 -28.99
#